data_b7f9971285a9894c19118a31825b3ff3
#
_entry.id   b7f9971285a9894c19118a31825b3ff3
#
_cell.length_a   1.000
_cell.length_b   1.000
_cell.length_c   1.000
_cell.angle_alpha   90.00
_cell.angle_beta   90.00
_cell.angle_gamma   90.00
#
_symmetry.space_group_name_H-M   'P 1'
#
loop_
_entity.id
_entity.type
_entity.pdbx_description
1 polymer ?
#
loop_
_entity_poly.entity_id
_entity_poly.type
_entity_poly.pdbx_seq_one_letter_code
_entity_poly.pdbx_strand_id
1 'polypeptide(L)'
;INNSITTVTLTDSTQFPAAGTILIGTELITYTANNSTTGALTGCTRGTSSTTAAIHTDNKKVTNYSNVRINVSTVLPTTTKIDTRGRGRQANVVISSNAVNDNWRFGTLRLDVKPDGGR
;
A
#
# COMPACT_ATOMS: atom_id res chain seq x y z
N ILE A 1 -17.62 -7.82 7.99
CA ILE A 1 -18.31 -6.62 7.48
C ILE A 1 -19.14 -6.98 6.26
N ASN A 2 -20.33 -6.41 6.13
CA ASN A 2 -21.13 -6.55 4.91
C ASN A 2 -20.66 -5.55 3.82
N ASN A 3 -21.27 -5.62 2.65
CA ASN A 3 -20.86 -4.82 1.48
C ASN A 3 -21.37 -3.37 1.46
N SER A 4 -22.13 -2.93 2.48
CA SER A 4 -22.74 -1.59 2.53
C SER A 4 -22.37 -0.76 3.76
N ILE A 5 -21.52 -1.28 4.65
CA ILE A 5 -21.13 -0.53 5.85
C ILE A 5 -20.17 0.61 5.49
N THR A 6 -20.28 1.68 6.29
CA THR A 6 -19.45 2.89 6.15
C THR A 6 -18.38 3.01 7.26
N THR A 7 -18.28 2.00 8.11
CA THR A 7 -17.26 1.93 9.17
C THR A 7 -16.63 0.55 9.19
N VAL A 8 -15.30 0.52 9.19
CA VAL A 8 -14.51 -0.70 9.32
C VAL A 8 -13.70 -0.61 10.62
N THR A 9 -13.86 -1.56 11.51
CA THR A 9 -13.10 -1.60 12.78
C THR A 9 -11.95 -2.58 12.65
N LEU A 10 -10.74 -2.11 12.91
CA LEU A 10 -9.51 -2.89 12.93
C LEU A 10 -9.12 -3.20 14.38
N THR A 11 -8.41 -4.29 14.59
CA THR A 11 -7.82 -4.60 15.90
C THR A 11 -6.80 -3.54 16.31
N ASP A 12 -6.03 -3.04 15.33
CA ASP A 12 -5.08 -1.94 15.51
C ASP A 12 -5.07 -1.10 14.22
N SER A 13 -5.34 0.19 14.36
CA SER A 13 -5.29 1.15 13.25
C SER A 13 -4.20 2.21 13.41
N THR A 14 -3.29 2.07 14.36
CA THR A 14 -2.22 3.04 14.64
C THR A 14 -1.27 3.25 13.46
N GLN A 15 -1.09 2.22 12.63
CA GLN A 15 -0.23 2.26 11.44
C GLN A 15 -0.93 2.84 10.19
N PHE A 16 -2.19 3.23 10.32
CA PHE A 16 -2.97 3.78 9.22
C PHE A 16 -3.06 5.30 9.33
N PRO A 17 -2.94 6.05 8.22
CA PRO A 17 -3.06 7.50 8.25
C PRO A 17 -4.47 7.95 8.66
N ALA A 18 -4.64 9.25 8.91
CA ALA A 18 -5.93 9.84 9.29
C ALA A 18 -7.03 9.61 8.24
N ALA A 19 -6.67 9.57 6.98
CA ALA A 19 -7.54 9.22 5.86
C ALA A 19 -6.73 8.44 4.82
N GLY A 20 -7.39 7.60 4.02
CA GLY A 20 -6.66 6.81 3.04
C GLY A 20 -7.48 5.70 2.39
N THR A 21 -6.77 4.71 1.88
CA THR A 21 -7.35 3.53 1.24
C THR A 21 -6.78 2.26 1.87
N ILE A 22 -7.64 1.29 2.11
CA ILE A 22 -7.27 -0.04 2.56
C ILE A 22 -7.64 -1.10 1.53
N LEU A 23 -6.90 -2.19 1.52
CA LEU A 23 -7.20 -3.39 0.73
C LEU A 23 -7.60 -4.52 1.66
N ILE A 24 -8.78 -5.11 1.41
CA ILE A 24 -9.27 -6.33 2.08
C ILE A 24 -9.60 -7.36 1.00
N GLY A 25 -8.84 -8.45 0.95
CA GLY A 25 -8.96 -9.39 -0.16
C GLY A 25 -8.62 -8.72 -1.49
N THR A 26 -9.60 -8.58 -2.37
CA THR A 26 -9.48 -7.89 -3.67
C THR A 26 -10.21 -6.55 -3.70
N GLU A 27 -10.85 -6.13 -2.60
CA GLU A 27 -11.61 -4.89 -2.52
C GLU A 27 -10.76 -3.74 -2.00
N LEU A 28 -10.82 -2.60 -2.68
CA LEU A 28 -10.31 -1.33 -2.20
C LEU A 28 -11.42 -0.52 -1.54
N ILE A 29 -11.15 -0.03 -0.35
CA ILE A 29 -12.07 0.77 0.47
C ILE A 29 -11.35 2.05 0.85
N THR A 30 -11.89 3.19 0.48
CA THR A 30 -11.39 4.50 0.97
C THR A 30 -12.09 4.84 2.27
N TYR A 31 -11.39 5.54 3.17
CA TYR A 31 -11.94 6.06 4.41
C TYR A 31 -11.49 7.51 4.62
N THR A 32 -12.28 8.30 5.33
CA THR A 32 -12.05 9.73 5.54
C THR A 32 -11.55 10.06 6.94
N ALA A 33 -11.72 9.15 7.90
CA ALA A 33 -11.17 9.36 9.24
C ALA A 33 -10.76 8.03 9.88
N ASN A 34 -9.70 8.10 10.71
CA ASN A 34 -9.17 6.99 11.51
C ASN A 34 -9.16 7.39 12.99
N ASN A 35 -9.87 6.64 13.80
CA ASN A 35 -9.77 6.73 15.25
C ASN A 35 -8.86 5.61 15.75
N SER A 36 -7.59 5.89 15.95
CA SER A 36 -6.60 4.90 16.38
C SER A 36 -6.83 4.35 17.77
N THR A 37 -7.62 5.04 18.64
CA THR A 37 -7.97 4.55 19.98
C THR A 37 -8.99 3.42 19.91
N THR A 38 -9.93 3.51 18.98
CA THR A 38 -11.00 2.49 18.82
C THR A 38 -10.76 1.54 17.67
N GLY A 39 -9.75 1.81 16.84
CA GLY A 39 -9.50 1.06 15.61
C GLY A 39 -10.49 1.36 14.47
N ALA A 40 -11.38 2.35 14.65
CA ALA A 40 -12.44 2.62 13.69
C ALA A 40 -12.01 3.50 12.54
N LEU A 41 -12.12 2.98 11.32
CA LEU A 41 -12.03 3.73 10.06
C LEU A 41 -13.45 4.10 9.65
N THR A 42 -13.74 5.40 9.54
CA THR A 42 -15.08 5.92 9.25
C THR A 42 -15.15 6.68 7.94
N GLY A 43 -16.37 6.92 7.45
CA GLY A 43 -16.59 7.50 6.12
C GLY A 43 -16.08 6.60 4.99
N CYS A 44 -16.27 5.29 5.15
CA CYS A 44 -15.80 4.31 4.19
C CYS A 44 -16.65 4.32 2.92
N THR A 45 -15.98 4.43 1.77
CA THR A 45 -16.56 4.16 0.44
C THR A 45 -16.05 2.82 -0.04
N ARG A 46 -16.97 1.92 -0.34
CA ARG A 46 -16.71 0.53 -0.71
C ARG A 46 -16.48 0.37 -2.21
N GLY A 47 -15.68 -0.63 -2.58
CA GLY A 47 -15.48 -0.98 -3.99
C GLY A 47 -14.83 0.13 -4.83
N THR A 48 -13.93 0.91 -4.27
CA THR A 48 -13.27 2.00 -4.99
C THR A 48 -12.26 1.50 -6.03
N SER A 49 -11.85 2.37 -6.95
CA SER A 49 -10.85 2.07 -7.99
C SER A 49 -11.22 0.84 -8.84
N SER A 50 -12.48 0.74 -9.25
CA SER A 50 -13.02 -0.35 -10.08
C SER A 50 -12.98 -1.73 -9.42
N THR A 51 -12.89 -1.80 -8.09
CA THR A 51 -13.10 -3.03 -7.34
C THR A 51 -14.58 -3.20 -6.96
N THR A 52 -14.99 -4.40 -6.57
CA THR A 52 -16.36 -4.68 -6.18
C THR A 52 -16.46 -4.79 -4.67
N ALA A 53 -17.48 -4.14 -4.09
CA ALA A 53 -17.78 -4.27 -2.68
C ALA A 53 -18.19 -5.71 -2.33
N ALA A 54 -17.51 -6.31 -1.37
CA ALA A 54 -17.70 -7.72 -0.97
C ALA A 54 -17.96 -7.86 0.53
N ILE A 55 -18.49 -8.99 0.92
CA ILE A 55 -18.60 -9.36 2.33
C ILE A 55 -17.25 -9.89 2.79
N HIS A 56 -16.75 -9.36 3.91
CA HIS A 56 -15.52 -9.86 4.52
C HIS A 56 -15.83 -10.40 5.93
N THR A 57 -15.35 -11.61 6.19
CA THR A 57 -15.43 -12.22 7.53
C THR A 57 -14.40 -11.59 8.47
N ASP A 58 -14.57 -11.79 9.76
CA ASP A 58 -13.62 -11.34 10.76
C ASP A 58 -12.23 -11.96 10.55
N ASN A 59 -11.21 -11.30 11.11
CA ASN A 59 -9.81 -11.71 11.00
C ASN A 59 -9.22 -11.72 9.58
N LYS A 60 -9.85 -11.06 8.62
CA LYS A 60 -9.23 -10.83 7.31
C LYS A 60 -8.09 -9.82 7.42
N LYS A 61 -7.00 -10.12 6.73
CA LYS A 61 -5.87 -9.19 6.61
C LYS A 61 -6.32 -7.90 5.95
N VAL A 62 -6.01 -6.78 6.59
CA VAL A 62 -6.21 -5.43 6.05
C VAL A 62 -4.86 -4.81 5.76
N THR A 63 -4.67 -4.31 4.57
CA THR A 63 -3.42 -3.70 4.13
C THR A 63 -3.65 -2.22 3.86
N ASN A 64 -2.76 -1.36 4.36
CA ASN A 64 -2.76 0.06 4.03
C ASN A 64 -2.34 0.24 2.57
N TYR A 65 -3.24 0.78 1.77
CA TYR A 65 -3.03 1.01 0.33
C TYR A 65 -2.74 2.49 0.01
N SER A 66 -2.75 3.35 1.04
CA SER A 66 -2.62 4.81 0.88
C SER A 66 -1.18 5.28 0.67
N ASN A 67 -0.21 4.41 0.77
CA ASN A 67 1.18 4.77 0.50
C ASN A 67 1.36 5.04 -0.99
N VAL A 68 1.86 6.22 -1.31
CA VAL A 68 2.27 6.55 -2.67
C VAL A 68 3.28 5.52 -3.12
N ARG A 69 2.84 4.60 -3.95
CA ARG A 69 3.71 3.63 -4.60
C ARG A 69 4.09 4.19 -5.95
N ILE A 70 5.36 4.37 -6.17
CA ILE A 70 5.86 4.45 -7.53
C ILE A 70 5.72 3.03 -8.07
N ASN A 71 4.65 2.78 -8.83
CA ASN A 71 4.48 1.53 -9.53
C ASN A 71 5.57 1.46 -10.61
N VAL A 72 6.62 0.75 -10.34
CA VAL A 72 7.42 0.19 -11.43
C VAL A 72 6.62 -1.01 -11.92
N SER A 73 5.93 -0.83 -13.02
CA SER A 73 5.07 -1.83 -13.62
C SER A 73 5.87 -3.07 -14.01
N THR A 74 5.33 -4.21 -13.64
CA THR A 74 5.62 -5.55 -14.17
C THR A 74 7.08 -5.94 -14.24
N VAL A 75 7.64 -6.37 -13.13
CA VAL A 75 8.86 -7.18 -13.15
C VAL A 75 8.50 -8.51 -13.79
N LEU A 76 8.95 -8.75 -15.01
CA LEU A 76 8.88 -10.07 -15.63
C LEU A 76 9.73 -11.04 -14.79
N PRO A 77 9.39 -12.35 -14.74
CA PRO A 77 10.13 -13.34 -13.96
C PRO A 77 11.63 -13.42 -14.28
N THR A 78 12.03 -12.83 -15.40
CA THR A 78 13.40 -12.80 -15.92
C THR A 78 14.07 -11.43 -15.82
N THR A 79 13.49 -10.46 -15.10
CA THR A 79 14.11 -9.13 -14.98
C THR A 79 15.38 -9.25 -14.15
N THR A 80 16.51 -8.99 -14.77
CA THR A 80 17.82 -9.02 -14.13
C THR A 80 18.28 -7.66 -13.61
N LYS A 81 17.67 -6.58 -14.08
CA LYS A 81 18.04 -5.21 -13.72
C LYS A 81 16.83 -4.27 -13.77
N ILE A 82 16.71 -3.42 -12.78
CA ILE A 82 15.74 -2.33 -12.74
C ILE A 82 16.51 -1.03 -12.57
N ASP A 83 16.37 -0.12 -13.52
CA ASP A 83 16.94 1.22 -13.46
C ASP A 83 15.84 2.23 -13.13
N THR A 84 16.05 3.03 -12.10
CA THR A 84 15.14 4.13 -11.75
C THR A 84 15.91 5.43 -11.55
N ARG A 85 15.26 6.58 -11.74
CA ARG A 85 15.80 7.89 -11.47
C ARG A 85 14.90 8.65 -10.51
N GLY A 86 15.51 9.27 -9.50
CA GLY A 86 14.81 10.12 -8.55
C GLY A 86 15.64 11.33 -8.20
N ARG A 87 14.98 12.44 -7.84
CA ARG A 87 15.58 13.62 -7.25
C ARG A 87 15.05 13.83 -5.85
N GLY A 88 15.91 14.10 -4.88
CA GLY A 88 15.49 14.37 -3.51
C GLY A 88 16.67 14.61 -2.59
N ARG A 89 16.39 15.18 -1.44
CA ARG A 89 17.38 15.34 -0.36
C ARG A 89 17.58 14.05 0.44
N GLN A 90 16.58 13.19 0.40
CA GLN A 90 16.59 11.87 1.05
C GLN A 90 15.85 10.88 0.15
N ALA A 91 16.30 9.65 0.13
CA ALA A 91 15.66 8.57 -0.59
C ALA A 91 15.61 7.31 0.27
N ASN A 92 14.45 6.68 0.34
CA ASN A 92 14.27 5.36 0.91
C ASN A 92 13.95 4.37 -0.20
N VAL A 93 14.64 3.25 -0.20
CA VAL A 93 14.31 2.15 -1.11
C VAL A 93 13.41 1.16 -0.40
N VAL A 94 12.21 0.98 -0.92
CA VAL A 94 11.27 -0.02 -0.41
C VAL A 94 11.05 -1.06 -1.50
N ILE A 95 11.33 -2.31 -1.16
CA ILE A 95 11.09 -3.46 -2.02
C ILE A 95 10.03 -4.31 -1.34
N SER A 96 8.92 -4.55 -2.02
CA SER A 96 7.83 -5.36 -1.48
C SER A 96 7.25 -6.28 -2.54
N SER A 97 6.89 -7.49 -2.14
CA SER A 97 6.08 -8.42 -2.93
C SER A 97 4.76 -8.67 -2.20
N ASN A 98 3.66 -8.65 -2.93
CA ASN A 98 2.32 -8.92 -2.42
C ASN A 98 1.76 -10.26 -2.92
N ALA A 99 2.49 -10.99 -3.75
CA ALA A 99 2.04 -12.27 -4.25
C ALA A 99 2.25 -13.37 -3.22
N VAL A 100 1.26 -14.23 -3.07
CA VAL A 100 1.34 -15.44 -2.24
C VAL A 100 2.22 -16.43 -3.00
N ASN A 101 3.25 -16.97 -2.35
CA ASN A 101 4.24 -17.89 -2.90
C ASN A 101 5.26 -17.27 -3.88
N ASP A 102 5.43 -15.95 -3.87
CA ASP A 102 6.54 -15.33 -4.59
C ASP A 102 7.87 -15.56 -3.86
N ASN A 103 8.79 -16.18 -4.56
CA ASN A 103 10.20 -16.24 -4.18
C ASN A 103 10.96 -15.18 -4.98
N TRP A 104 11.50 -14.20 -4.28
CA TRP A 104 12.37 -13.23 -4.91
C TRP A 104 13.72 -13.16 -4.19
N ARG A 105 14.76 -12.93 -4.95
CA ARG A 105 16.09 -12.69 -4.43
C ARG A 105 16.49 -11.26 -4.71
N PHE A 106 16.84 -10.54 -3.68
CA PHE A 106 17.48 -9.25 -3.81
C PHE A 106 18.97 -9.45 -4.01
N GLY A 107 19.48 -9.01 -5.14
CA GLY A 107 20.91 -9.07 -5.48
C GLY A 107 21.67 -7.89 -4.87
N THR A 108 22.17 -7.00 -5.72
CA THR A 108 22.94 -5.83 -5.29
C THR A 108 22.17 -4.55 -5.56
N LEU A 109 22.01 -3.72 -4.53
CA LEU A 109 21.57 -2.34 -4.71
C LEU A 109 22.77 -1.48 -5.14
N ARG A 110 22.67 -0.86 -6.31
CA ARG A 110 23.66 0.13 -6.76
C ARG A 110 22.99 1.49 -6.81
N LEU A 111 23.54 2.44 -6.08
CA LEU A 111 23.10 3.83 -6.07
C LEU A 111 24.21 4.65 -6.78
N ASP A 112 23.86 5.23 -7.92
CA ASP A 112 24.68 6.25 -8.54
C ASP A 112 24.14 7.62 -8.11
N VAL A 113 24.81 8.23 -7.14
CA VAL A 113 24.41 9.52 -6.57
C VAL A 113 25.25 10.61 -7.23
N LYS A 114 24.60 11.45 -8.00
CA LYS A 114 25.23 12.69 -8.51
C LYS A 114 24.75 13.86 -7.64
N PRO A 115 25.65 14.53 -6.90
CA PRO A 115 25.27 15.75 -6.19
C PRO A 115 24.89 16.80 -7.25
N ASP A 116 23.69 17.36 -7.10
CA ASP A 116 23.18 18.43 -7.96
C ASP A 116 23.56 19.77 -7.32
N GLY A 117 24.46 20.49 -7.98
CA GLY A 117 24.65 21.91 -7.77
C GLY A 117 25.30 22.34 -6.48
N GLY A 118 26.58 22.15 -6.34
CA GLY A 118 27.38 23.07 -5.55
C GLY A 118 27.62 24.36 -6.37
N ARG A 119 26.88 25.42 -6.04
CA ARG A 119 27.32 26.80 -6.26
C ARG A 119 27.61 27.41 -4.93
#